data_6e090a2b515f5e207954b210b54545db
#
_entry.id   6e090a2b515f5e207954b210b54545db
#
_cell.length_a   1.000
_cell.length_b   1.000
_cell.length_c   1.000
_cell.angle_alpha   90.00
_cell.angle_beta   90.00
_cell.angle_gamma   90.00
#
_symmetry.space_group_name_H-M   'P 1'
#
loop_
_entity.id
_entity.type
_entity.pdbx_description
1 polymer ?
#
loop_
_entity_poly.entity_id
_entity_poly.type
_entity_poly.pdbx_seq_one_letter_code
_entity_poly.pdbx_strand_id
1 'polypeptide(L)'
;MAKGYRNTLFTSVKTPRVPLNRFDLSFDRIGTFKMGKLYPIICKEMLPGDRFRVRTDSLVRTMPLSSPAFGRLRMYIHYFFVPNRLVWSNWEDFITGGESGEDTHVPPYLPWNKLSSMDMLVRSNNDGSGNWTYKPEDGLVSAFGLPVQPYSGGNFADAAVLNGINTTAPVSALPFRGYRLIWNEYYRDQNVDDELEINASADGDLSSNYAESGSNWKAGLFGDLLSRRWLKDYFTSALPTPQRGPDVQLPIVGEGGTIQADGPLKLLIQNEGTGSTTTTSSVFAPDLNVGLGNTTGIGISSSVNDQFPVEKDHTDLMYASGLTTAGGSVVAATINDLRRAIALQRFYEISARAGSRYIETIMGHFHVRSSDARLQRPEYLGGGVTDINVGEVLQTSATDETSPQGNMAGRGFGIGRSNQCTYRAEEHGYLFGIMSIIPEPYYFQGIDKDWTRQSRVDYYWPSFAHLGEQEIDKSELCVGSSDIDADMYGKLFGYAPRYAEYKFSKNIITGLLRGSLGNWTFARRISDPNLNAALLEVPQVNNPFAVQDEDTDKFIVWFSNEIRALRPMPFFGTPSI
;
A
#
# COMPACT_ATOMS: atom_id res chain seq x y z
N MET A 1 -30.56 -32.66 -23.81
CA MET A 1 -29.94 -33.68 -24.68
C MET A 1 -28.49 -33.27 -24.92
N ALA A 2 -27.56 -33.92 -24.25
CA ALA A 2 -26.13 -33.67 -24.48
C ALA A 2 -25.77 -34.24 -25.85
N LYS A 3 -25.40 -33.39 -26.80
CA LYS A 3 -24.80 -33.83 -28.05
C LYS A 3 -23.47 -34.52 -27.71
N GLY A 4 -23.48 -35.85 -27.81
CA GLY A 4 -22.22 -36.61 -27.69
C GLY A 4 -21.24 -36.12 -28.75
N TYR A 5 -20.13 -35.57 -28.32
CA TYR A 5 -18.98 -35.34 -29.17
C TYR A 5 -18.55 -36.68 -29.73
N ARG A 6 -18.71 -36.89 -31.04
CA ARG A 6 -18.09 -38.00 -31.73
C ARG A 6 -16.59 -37.80 -31.69
N ASN A 7 -15.91 -38.54 -30.80
CA ASN A 7 -14.47 -38.62 -30.81
C ASN A 7 -14.03 -39.22 -32.16
N THR A 8 -13.55 -38.41 -33.06
CA THR A 8 -12.95 -38.87 -34.30
C THR A 8 -11.48 -39.24 -34.03
N LEU A 9 -10.97 -40.21 -34.76
CA LEU A 9 -9.60 -40.71 -34.61
C LEU A 9 -8.52 -39.58 -34.70
N PHE A 10 -8.85 -38.48 -35.33
CA PHE A 10 -7.95 -37.36 -35.62
C PHE A 10 -8.12 -36.17 -34.66
N THR A 11 -9.07 -36.19 -33.74
CA THR A 11 -9.39 -35.02 -32.89
C THR A 11 -9.19 -35.26 -31.39
N SER A 12 -8.92 -36.48 -30.97
CA SER A 12 -8.67 -36.78 -29.56
C SER A 12 -7.66 -37.90 -29.38
N VAL A 13 -6.64 -37.63 -28.59
CA VAL A 13 -5.69 -38.63 -28.11
C VAL A 13 -6.17 -39.12 -26.74
N LYS A 14 -6.46 -40.42 -26.61
CA LYS A 14 -6.77 -41.03 -25.33
C LYS A 14 -5.45 -41.45 -24.66
N THR A 15 -4.97 -40.65 -23.74
CA THR A 15 -3.89 -41.05 -22.86
C THR A 15 -4.45 -41.82 -21.64
N PRO A 16 -3.74 -42.84 -21.15
CA PRO A 16 -4.15 -43.53 -19.92
C PRO A 16 -4.15 -42.53 -18.77
N ARG A 17 -5.26 -42.44 -18.03
CA ARG A 17 -5.34 -41.59 -16.86
C ARG A 17 -4.55 -42.22 -15.72
N VAL A 18 -3.61 -41.48 -15.17
CA VAL A 18 -2.96 -41.84 -13.92
C VAL A 18 -3.99 -41.74 -12.78
N PRO A 19 -4.14 -42.76 -11.94
CA PRO A 19 -5.08 -42.73 -10.84
C PRO A 19 -4.70 -41.63 -9.84
N LEU A 20 -5.71 -41.03 -9.20
CA LEU A 20 -5.50 -40.09 -8.11
C LEU A 20 -5.11 -40.85 -6.84
N ASN A 21 -3.94 -40.60 -6.33
CA ASN A 21 -3.45 -41.13 -5.07
C ASN A 21 -3.40 -40.04 -4.00
N ARG A 22 -3.56 -40.45 -2.74
CA ARG A 22 -3.52 -39.58 -1.58
C ARG A 22 -2.11 -39.49 -1.05
N PHE A 23 -1.60 -38.28 -0.87
CA PHE A 23 -0.33 -38.00 -0.23
C PHE A 23 -0.55 -37.09 0.98
N ASP A 24 0.17 -37.35 2.06
CA ASP A 24 0.23 -36.48 3.22
C ASP A 24 1.48 -35.61 3.08
N LEU A 25 1.28 -34.31 2.88
CA LEU A 25 2.32 -33.29 2.75
C LEU A 25 2.40 -32.41 3.99
N SER A 26 1.83 -32.87 5.10
CA SER A 26 1.81 -32.13 6.36
C SER A 26 3.21 -31.94 6.90
N PHE A 27 3.46 -30.78 7.49
CA PHE A 27 4.74 -30.44 8.11
C PHE A 27 4.56 -29.41 9.19
N ASP A 28 5.45 -29.46 10.16
CA ASP A 28 5.53 -28.47 11.22
C ASP A 28 6.56 -27.41 10.87
N ARG A 29 6.30 -26.19 11.32
CA ARG A 29 7.20 -25.05 11.17
C ARG A 29 7.28 -24.28 12.48
N ILE A 30 8.49 -23.95 12.91
CA ILE A 30 8.76 -23.11 14.07
C ILE A 30 9.57 -21.92 13.59
N GLY A 31 9.25 -20.73 14.08
CA GLY A 31 9.99 -19.53 13.74
C GLY A 31 9.70 -18.36 14.68
N THR A 32 10.51 -17.34 14.51
CA THR A 32 10.31 -16.04 15.14
C THR A 32 9.78 -15.04 14.13
N PHE A 33 9.02 -14.04 14.60
CA PHE A 33 8.27 -13.16 13.71
C PHE A 33 8.16 -11.74 14.27
N LYS A 34 8.21 -10.77 13.36
CA LYS A 34 7.95 -9.35 13.65
C LYS A 34 6.46 -9.01 13.47
N MET A 35 6.01 -7.98 14.17
CA MET A 35 4.68 -7.41 13.99
C MET A 35 4.60 -6.72 12.63
N GLY A 36 3.46 -6.79 11.96
CA GLY A 36 3.19 -6.06 10.73
C GLY A 36 3.83 -6.61 9.46
N LYS A 37 4.67 -7.64 9.54
CA LYS A 37 5.29 -8.26 8.35
C LYS A 37 4.47 -9.46 7.85
N LEU A 38 4.60 -9.75 6.55
CA LEU A 38 3.92 -10.85 5.86
C LEU A 38 4.88 -12.02 5.67
N TYR A 39 4.62 -13.13 6.32
CA TYR A 39 5.49 -14.30 6.28
C TYR A 39 4.87 -15.44 5.47
N PRO A 40 5.53 -15.93 4.41
CA PRO A 40 5.10 -17.13 3.71
C PRO A 40 5.39 -18.36 4.59
N ILE A 41 4.37 -18.95 5.22
CA ILE A 41 4.47 -20.16 6.08
C ILE A 41 4.28 -21.46 5.30
N ILE A 42 3.59 -21.39 4.17
CA ILE A 42 3.40 -22.49 3.22
C ILE A 42 3.77 -21.97 1.83
N CYS A 43 4.58 -22.75 1.12
CA CYS A 43 4.82 -22.58 -0.31
C CYS A 43 4.96 -23.99 -0.91
N LYS A 44 3.96 -24.46 -1.65
CA LYS A 44 3.93 -25.81 -2.24
C LYS A 44 3.46 -25.73 -3.68
N GLU A 45 4.21 -26.40 -4.56
CA GLU A 45 3.83 -26.52 -5.97
C GLU A 45 2.61 -27.43 -6.13
N MET A 46 1.66 -26.99 -6.96
CA MET A 46 0.47 -27.70 -7.35
C MET A 46 0.49 -28.00 -8.86
N LEU A 47 0.05 -29.21 -9.20
CA LEU A 47 -0.06 -29.67 -10.58
C LEU A 47 -1.51 -29.61 -11.06
N PRO A 48 -1.76 -29.49 -12.37
CA PRO A 48 -3.11 -29.58 -12.92
C PRO A 48 -3.80 -30.89 -12.50
N GLY A 49 -5.00 -30.74 -11.93
CA GLY A 49 -5.76 -31.87 -11.39
C GLY A 49 -5.54 -32.19 -9.93
N ASP A 50 -4.53 -31.60 -9.29
CA ASP A 50 -4.31 -31.71 -7.84
C ASP A 50 -5.53 -31.21 -7.06
N ARG A 51 -5.84 -31.90 -5.95
CA ARG A 51 -6.80 -31.41 -4.96
C ARG A 51 -6.11 -31.36 -3.60
N PHE A 52 -5.94 -30.14 -3.10
CA PHE A 52 -5.33 -29.92 -1.78
C PHE A 52 -6.41 -29.55 -0.78
N ARG A 53 -6.26 -30.13 0.41
CA ARG A 53 -7.01 -29.78 1.60
C ARG A 53 -6.01 -29.27 2.62
N VAL A 54 -6.11 -28.00 2.98
CA VAL A 54 -5.13 -27.29 3.80
C VAL A 54 -5.79 -26.73 5.05
N ARG A 55 -5.10 -26.89 6.17
CA ARG A 55 -5.45 -26.29 7.46
C ARG A 55 -4.16 -26.07 8.25
N THR A 56 -4.08 -25.00 9.01
CA THR A 56 -2.94 -24.72 9.89
C THR A 56 -3.43 -24.57 11.32
N ASP A 57 -2.86 -25.36 12.21
CA ASP A 57 -2.98 -25.17 13.65
C ASP A 57 -1.76 -24.35 14.12
N SER A 58 -1.96 -23.43 15.05
CA SER A 58 -0.91 -22.50 15.46
C SER A 58 -0.88 -22.32 16.98
N LEU A 59 0.33 -22.20 17.52
CA LEU A 59 0.59 -21.83 18.89
C LEU A 59 1.54 -20.63 18.89
N VAL A 60 1.04 -19.50 19.38
CA VAL A 60 1.78 -18.23 19.41
C VAL A 60 2.19 -17.93 20.84
N ARG A 61 3.42 -17.50 21.02
CA ARG A 61 3.93 -16.92 22.26
C ARG A 61 4.59 -15.59 21.95
N THR A 62 4.38 -14.61 22.82
CA THR A 62 5.14 -13.34 22.76
C THR A 62 6.45 -13.47 23.52
N MET A 63 7.43 -12.67 23.14
CA MET A 63 8.54 -12.34 24.02
C MET A 63 8.01 -11.74 25.33
N PRO A 64 8.79 -11.75 26.42
CA PRO A 64 8.36 -11.16 27.68
C PRO A 64 7.92 -9.72 27.52
N LEU A 65 6.79 -9.38 28.12
CA LEU A 65 6.28 -8.02 28.17
C LEU A 65 6.68 -7.39 29.52
N SER A 66 7.06 -6.13 29.49
CA SER A 66 7.40 -5.34 30.68
C SER A 66 6.18 -5.09 31.58
N SER A 67 4.99 -5.12 30.97
CA SER A 67 3.69 -4.94 31.62
C SER A 67 2.62 -5.76 30.88
N PRO A 68 1.54 -6.19 31.55
CA PRO A 68 0.43 -6.87 30.89
C PRO A 68 -0.32 -5.87 30.02
N ALA A 69 0.04 -5.84 28.72
CA ALA A 69 -0.53 -4.88 27.78
C ALA A 69 -2.01 -5.17 27.49
N PHE A 70 -2.81 -4.11 27.49
CA PHE A 70 -4.19 -4.13 27.08
C PHE A 70 -4.33 -3.79 25.60
N GLY A 71 -5.20 -4.48 24.91
CA GLY A 71 -5.47 -4.30 23.50
C GLY A 71 -5.57 -5.64 22.79
N ARG A 72 -6.27 -5.65 21.67
CA ARG A 72 -6.42 -6.86 20.87
C ARG A 72 -5.23 -7.01 19.94
N LEU A 73 -4.62 -8.17 19.97
CA LEU A 73 -3.54 -8.57 19.08
C LEU A 73 -3.99 -9.82 18.34
N ARG A 74 -3.91 -9.80 17.01
CA ARG A 74 -4.43 -10.86 16.17
C ARG A 74 -3.40 -11.37 15.17
N MET A 75 -3.34 -12.69 15.03
CA MET A 75 -2.61 -13.35 13.98
C MET A 75 -3.59 -13.78 12.88
N TYR A 76 -3.25 -13.45 11.64
CA TYR A 76 -4.00 -13.79 10.43
C TYR A 76 -3.20 -14.79 9.61
N ILE A 77 -3.90 -15.76 9.06
CA ILE A 77 -3.35 -16.69 8.06
C ILE A 77 -4.27 -16.63 6.85
N HIS A 78 -3.70 -16.41 5.67
CA HIS A 78 -4.43 -16.37 4.41
C HIS A 78 -3.82 -17.36 3.43
N TYR A 79 -4.66 -18.08 2.68
CA TYR A 79 -4.25 -19.02 1.66
C TYR A 79 -4.55 -18.49 0.27
N PHE A 80 -3.57 -18.67 -0.62
CA PHE A 80 -3.67 -18.23 -2.02
C PHE A 80 -3.16 -19.32 -2.95
N PHE A 81 -3.72 -19.36 -4.16
CA PHE A 81 -3.14 -20.09 -5.26
C PHE A 81 -2.67 -19.09 -6.32
N VAL A 82 -1.44 -19.25 -6.77
CA VAL A 82 -0.81 -18.39 -7.79
C VAL A 82 -0.43 -19.23 -8.99
N PRO A 83 -1.10 -19.07 -10.15
CA PRO A 83 -0.70 -19.70 -11.40
C PRO A 83 0.66 -19.24 -11.89
N ASN A 84 1.48 -20.16 -12.40
CA ASN A 84 2.82 -19.82 -12.88
C ASN A 84 2.81 -18.85 -14.05
N ARG A 85 1.82 -18.92 -14.94
CA ARG A 85 1.66 -18.01 -16.09
C ARG A 85 1.47 -16.53 -15.69
N LEU A 86 1.00 -16.26 -14.47
CA LEU A 86 0.87 -14.89 -13.96
C LEU A 86 2.19 -14.29 -13.49
N VAL A 87 3.15 -15.12 -13.12
CA VAL A 87 4.45 -14.70 -12.59
C VAL A 87 5.59 -14.86 -13.59
N TRP A 88 5.30 -15.55 -14.71
CA TRP A 88 6.25 -15.70 -15.80
C TRP A 88 5.52 -15.81 -17.15
N SER A 89 5.71 -14.83 -18.01
CA SER A 89 4.98 -14.70 -19.27
C SER A 89 5.25 -15.84 -20.25
N ASN A 90 6.45 -16.42 -20.23
CA ASN A 90 6.85 -17.51 -21.14
C ASN A 90 6.55 -18.91 -20.56
N TRP A 91 5.76 -18.99 -19.47
CA TRP A 91 5.40 -20.27 -18.85
C TRP A 91 4.70 -21.22 -19.82
N GLU A 92 3.77 -20.71 -20.65
CA GLU A 92 3.00 -21.52 -21.58
C GLU A 92 3.90 -22.12 -22.65
N ASP A 93 4.78 -21.34 -23.26
CA ASP A 93 5.72 -21.81 -24.27
C ASP A 93 6.72 -22.81 -23.69
N PHE A 94 7.24 -22.54 -22.50
CA PHE A 94 8.15 -23.45 -21.80
C PHE A 94 7.51 -24.81 -21.52
N ILE A 95 6.29 -24.87 -20.97
CA ILE A 95 5.66 -26.13 -20.54
C ILE A 95 5.12 -26.94 -21.73
N THR A 96 4.77 -26.26 -22.83
CA THR A 96 4.27 -26.92 -24.06
C THR A 96 5.37 -27.23 -25.06
N GLY A 97 6.55 -26.62 -24.91
CA GLY A 97 7.62 -26.68 -25.89
C GLY A 97 7.48 -25.67 -27.04
N GLY A 98 6.53 -24.70 -26.94
CA GLY A 98 6.24 -23.72 -27.98
C GLY A 98 5.62 -24.34 -29.24
N GLU A 99 5.46 -23.55 -30.29
CA GLU A 99 4.85 -23.99 -31.57
C GLU A 99 5.68 -25.08 -32.28
N SER A 100 7.00 -25.03 -32.16
CA SER A 100 7.93 -26.01 -32.82
C SER A 100 8.21 -27.25 -31.97
N GLY A 101 7.86 -27.22 -30.67
CA GLY A 101 8.25 -28.25 -29.70
C GLY A 101 9.73 -28.14 -29.25
N GLU A 102 10.44 -27.08 -29.64
CA GLU A 102 11.85 -26.82 -29.33
C GLU A 102 12.01 -25.47 -28.60
N ASP A 103 11.20 -25.26 -27.56
CA ASP A 103 11.31 -24.04 -26.77
C ASP A 103 12.65 -23.98 -26.03
N THR A 104 13.29 -22.82 -26.03
CA THR A 104 14.60 -22.57 -25.41
C THR A 104 14.50 -21.71 -24.17
N HIS A 105 13.30 -21.29 -23.75
CA HIS A 105 13.13 -20.51 -22.54
C HIS A 105 13.52 -21.30 -21.30
N VAL A 106 14.22 -20.63 -20.40
CA VAL A 106 14.69 -21.20 -19.13
C VAL A 106 13.93 -20.54 -17.99
N PRO A 107 13.32 -21.30 -17.07
CA PRO A 107 12.62 -20.71 -15.93
C PRO A 107 13.52 -19.71 -15.19
N PRO A 108 12.96 -18.58 -14.73
CA PRO A 108 13.73 -17.57 -14.04
C PRO A 108 14.27 -18.09 -12.71
N TYR A 109 15.56 -17.93 -12.50
CA TYR A 109 16.23 -18.36 -11.28
C TYR A 109 17.33 -17.38 -10.84
N LEU A 110 17.73 -17.48 -9.59
CA LEU A 110 18.93 -16.83 -9.08
C LEU A 110 19.87 -17.89 -8.51
N PRO A 111 21.17 -17.88 -8.86
CA PRO A 111 22.13 -18.78 -8.26
C PRO A 111 22.24 -18.57 -6.76
N TRP A 112 22.35 -19.67 -5.99
CA TRP A 112 22.36 -19.64 -4.53
C TRP A 112 23.43 -18.72 -3.94
N ASN A 113 24.65 -18.75 -4.50
CA ASN A 113 25.75 -17.90 -4.05
C ASN A 113 25.44 -16.39 -4.18
N LYS A 114 24.60 -16.01 -5.16
CA LYS A 114 24.14 -14.63 -5.32
C LYS A 114 22.99 -14.34 -4.36
N LEU A 115 22.03 -15.25 -4.24
CA LEU A 115 20.88 -15.12 -3.35
C LEU A 115 21.32 -15.02 -1.88
N SER A 116 22.24 -15.88 -1.44
CA SER A 116 22.76 -15.84 -0.07
C SER A 116 23.52 -14.55 0.23
N SER A 117 24.23 -13.99 -0.75
CA SER A 117 24.89 -12.69 -0.60
C SER A 117 23.91 -11.52 -0.56
N MET A 118 22.75 -11.64 -1.20
CA MET A 118 21.69 -10.61 -1.15
C MET A 118 20.96 -10.60 0.18
N ASP A 119 20.72 -11.75 0.77
CA ASP A 119 20.05 -11.86 2.08
C ASP A 119 20.94 -11.29 3.22
N MET A 120 22.27 -11.28 3.02
CA MET A 120 23.19 -10.55 3.89
C MET A 120 23.01 -9.03 3.86
N LEU A 121 22.18 -8.51 2.94
CA LEU A 121 21.97 -7.09 2.70
C LEU A 121 20.64 -6.56 3.24
N VAL A 122 19.90 -7.34 4.02
CA VAL A 122 18.81 -6.79 4.84
C VAL A 122 19.43 -5.81 5.84
N ARG A 123 19.35 -4.55 5.49
CA ARG A 123 19.97 -3.46 6.23
C ARG A 123 19.14 -3.13 7.44
N SER A 124 19.60 -3.54 8.59
CA SER A 124 19.10 -3.05 9.86
C SER A 124 20.00 -1.89 10.31
N ASN A 125 19.39 -0.74 10.54
CA ASN A 125 19.94 0.49 11.12
C ASN A 125 21.39 0.85 10.83
N ASN A 126 21.56 2.00 10.19
CA ASN A 126 22.80 2.75 10.21
C ASN A 126 22.97 3.35 11.63
N ASP A 127 23.98 2.88 12.37
CA ASP A 127 24.35 3.41 13.69
C ASP A 127 24.94 4.85 13.64
N GLY A 128 24.81 5.53 12.49
CA GLY A 128 25.39 6.86 12.25
C GLY A 128 26.87 6.83 11.87
N SER A 129 27.55 5.68 12.00
CA SER A 129 28.97 5.51 11.65
C SER A 129 29.21 4.94 10.25
N GLY A 130 28.14 4.71 9.50
CA GLY A 130 28.18 4.09 8.16
C GLY A 130 28.29 2.57 8.18
N ASN A 131 28.26 1.96 9.33
CA ASN A 131 28.23 0.52 9.47
C ASN A 131 26.80 0.00 9.40
N TRP A 132 26.58 -1.00 8.58
CA TRP A 132 25.30 -1.68 8.45
C TRP A 132 25.35 -3.02 9.20
N THR A 133 24.39 -3.25 10.08
CA THR A 133 24.20 -4.56 10.71
C THR A 133 23.32 -5.42 9.80
N TYR A 134 23.78 -6.61 9.48
CA TYR A 134 23.06 -7.55 8.62
C TYR A 134 22.39 -8.61 9.48
N LYS A 135 21.11 -8.88 9.22
CA LYS A 135 20.35 -9.96 9.85
C LYS A 135 19.67 -10.81 8.77
N PRO A 136 20.42 -11.73 8.17
CA PRO A 136 19.90 -12.57 7.07
C PRO A 136 18.71 -13.44 7.49
N GLU A 137 18.61 -13.77 8.76
CA GLU A 137 17.49 -14.53 9.32
C GLU A 137 16.14 -13.81 9.24
N ASP A 138 16.12 -12.50 9.12
CA ASP A 138 14.90 -11.68 9.05
C ASP A 138 14.38 -11.50 7.61
N GLY A 139 15.10 -12.00 6.62
CA GLY A 139 14.79 -11.82 5.20
C GLY A 139 13.69 -12.74 4.64
N LEU A 140 13.23 -12.40 3.43
CA LEU A 140 12.23 -13.20 2.71
C LEU A 140 12.74 -14.61 2.36
N VAL A 141 14.04 -14.76 2.10
CA VAL A 141 14.69 -16.04 1.78
C VAL A 141 14.59 -17.00 2.97
N SER A 142 14.93 -16.53 4.17
CA SER A 142 14.75 -17.25 5.42
C SER A 142 13.27 -17.58 5.67
N ALA A 143 12.39 -16.62 5.37
CA ALA A 143 10.96 -16.82 5.51
C ALA A 143 10.38 -17.88 4.57
N PHE A 144 10.99 -18.16 3.43
CA PHE A 144 10.64 -19.33 2.60
C PHE A 144 11.22 -20.65 3.12
N GLY A 145 12.08 -20.61 4.16
CA GLY A 145 12.73 -21.80 4.74
C GLY A 145 13.97 -22.23 3.97
N LEU A 146 14.54 -21.35 3.15
CA LEU A 146 15.82 -21.59 2.50
C LEU A 146 16.95 -21.34 3.52
N PRO A 147 18.08 -22.06 3.44
CA PRO A 147 19.19 -21.88 4.37
C PRO A 147 19.84 -20.51 4.15
N VAL A 148 20.01 -19.74 5.21
CA VAL A 148 20.74 -18.46 5.21
C VAL A 148 21.90 -18.53 6.18
N GLN A 149 22.95 -17.72 5.96
CA GLN A 149 24.04 -17.64 6.91
C GLN A 149 23.54 -16.95 8.19
N PRO A 150 23.66 -17.60 9.36
CA PRO A 150 23.32 -16.96 10.61
C PRO A 150 24.27 -15.79 10.88
N TYR A 151 23.78 -14.78 11.60
CA TYR A 151 24.56 -13.63 12.04
C TYR A 151 25.80 -14.07 12.83
N SER A 152 26.97 -13.55 12.45
CA SER A 152 28.27 -13.94 13.04
C SER A 152 28.50 -13.45 14.47
N GLY A 153 27.58 -12.72 15.09
CA GLY A 153 27.64 -12.20 16.47
C GLY A 153 26.98 -13.09 17.53
N GLY A 154 26.30 -14.15 17.16
CA GLY A 154 25.65 -15.10 18.08
C GLY A 154 26.57 -16.28 18.44
N ASN A 155 26.47 -16.76 19.69
CA ASN A 155 27.24 -17.88 20.23
C ASN A 155 26.97 -19.27 19.60
N PHE A 156 26.46 -19.33 18.38
CA PHE A 156 26.31 -20.58 17.67
C PHE A 156 27.63 -20.89 16.95
N ALA A 157 28.40 -21.81 17.52
CA ALA A 157 29.65 -22.32 16.99
C ALA A 157 29.53 -22.98 15.59
N ASP A 158 28.30 -23.10 15.06
CA ASP A 158 27.99 -23.77 13.81
C ASP A 158 27.94 -22.82 12.59
N ALA A 159 28.25 -21.53 12.74
CA ALA A 159 28.44 -20.61 11.62
C ALA A 159 29.53 -21.13 10.62
N ALA A 160 30.42 -22.00 11.09
CA ALA A 160 31.42 -22.65 10.24
C ALA A 160 30.83 -23.64 9.21
N VAL A 161 29.65 -24.20 9.46
CA VAL A 161 29.02 -25.20 8.57
C VAL A 161 28.44 -24.53 7.31
N LEU A 162 27.99 -23.29 7.40
CA LEU A 162 27.44 -22.54 6.26
C LEU A 162 28.48 -21.59 5.62
N ASN A 163 29.59 -21.33 6.30
CA ASN A 163 30.71 -20.58 5.75
C ASN A 163 31.38 -21.40 4.64
N GLY A 164 31.18 -21.03 3.40
CA GLY A 164 31.84 -21.65 2.24
C GLY A 164 30.91 -22.45 1.32
N ILE A 165 29.59 -22.43 1.52
CA ILE A 165 28.67 -22.99 0.53
C ILE A 165 28.62 -22.04 -0.68
N ASN A 166 29.62 -22.14 -1.53
CA ASN A 166 29.67 -21.42 -2.79
C ASN A 166 29.04 -22.30 -3.90
N THR A 167 27.77 -22.66 -3.68
CA THR A 167 27.03 -23.39 -4.70
C THR A 167 26.32 -22.47 -5.67
N THR A 168 26.37 -22.81 -6.95
CA THR A 168 25.63 -22.14 -8.02
C THR A 168 24.28 -22.77 -8.28
N ALA A 169 23.74 -23.53 -7.32
CA ALA A 169 22.43 -24.16 -7.45
C ALA A 169 21.35 -23.11 -7.82
N PRO A 170 20.56 -23.35 -8.89
CA PRO A 170 19.55 -22.42 -9.31
C PRO A 170 18.35 -22.45 -8.37
N VAL A 171 18.01 -21.31 -7.80
CA VAL A 171 16.80 -21.14 -6.97
C VAL A 171 15.73 -20.45 -7.80
N SER A 172 14.58 -21.09 -7.95
CA SER A 172 13.46 -20.55 -8.74
C SER A 172 12.99 -19.20 -8.20
N ALA A 173 12.79 -18.23 -9.09
CA ALA A 173 12.24 -16.93 -8.77
C ALA A 173 10.70 -16.93 -8.73
N LEU A 174 10.02 -17.98 -9.21
CA LEU A 174 8.57 -18.03 -9.30
C LEU A 174 7.86 -17.86 -7.94
N PRO A 175 8.29 -18.51 -6.85
CA PRO A 175 7.68 -18.30 -5.53
C PRO A 175 7.82 -16.85 -5.04
N PHE A 176 8.96 -16.21 -5.27
CA PHE A 176 9.21 -14.82 -4.87
C PHE A 176 8.34 -13.84 -5.67
N ARG A 177 8.21 -14.06 -6.97
CA ARG A 177 7.28 -13.32 -7.83
C ARG A 177 5.82 -13.51 -7.40
N GLY A 178 5.45 -14.75 -7.03
CA GLY A 178 4.13 -15.07 -6.52
C GLY A 178 3.81 -14.33 -5.21
N TYR A 179 4.75 -14.25 -4.30
CA TYR A 179 4.61 -13.51 -3.04
C TYR A 179 4.37 -12.01 -3.28
N ARG A 180 5.13 -11.39 -4.20
CA ARG A 180 4.92 -9.99 -4.59
C ARG A 180 3.59 -9.75 -5.28
N LEU A 181 3.19 -10.66 -6.17
CA LEU A 181 1.91 -10.56 -6.85
C LEU A 181 0.74 -10.61 -5.85
N ILE A 182 0.83 -11.48 -4.82
CA ILE A 182 -0.16 -11.52 -3.75
C ILE A 182 -0.20 -10.19 -2.99
N TRP A 183 0.97 -9.59 -2.70
CA TRP A 183 0.99 -8.30 -2.03
C TRP A 183 0.37 -7.19 -2.87
N ASN A 184 0.71 -7.10 -4.14
CA ASN A 184 0.15 -6.11 -5.07
C ASN A 184 -1.38 -6.20 -5.12
N GLU A 185 -1.92 -7.42 -5.14
CA GLU A 185 -3.35 -7.65 -5.34
C GLU A 185 -4.20 -7.58 -4.06
N TYR A 186 -3.63 -7.96 -2.89
CA TYR A 186 -4.43 -8.14 -1.68
C TYR A 186 -4.01 -7.29 -0.49
N TYR A 187 -2.76 -6.85 -0.42
CA TYR A 187 -2.24 -6.15 0.76
C TYR A 187 -1.87 -4.70 0.51
N ARG A 188 -1.51 -4.35 -0.72
CA ARG A 188 -1.18 -3.00 -1.13
C ARG A 188 -2.40 -2.08 -1.08
N ASP A 189 -2.23 -0.85 -0.57
CA ASP A 189 -3.20 0.21 -0.76
C ASP A 189 -2.97 0.90 -2.11
N GLN A 190 -3.90 0.70 -3.03
CA GLN A 190 -3.80 1.18 -4.41
C GLN A 190 -3.84 2.70 -4.57
N ASN A 191 -4.25 3.44 -3.52
CA ASN A 191 -4.35 4.91 -3.58
C ASN A 191 -3.07 5.60 -3.10
N VAL A 192 -2.23 4.87 -2.34
CA VAL A 192 -1.08 5.44 -1.64
C VAL A 192 0.22 4.72 -2.00
N ASP A 193 0.15 3.40 -2.23
CA ASP A 193 1.33 2.58 -2.52
C ASP A 193 1.50 2.37 -4.02
N ASP A 194 2.73 2.46 -4.51
CA ASP A 194 3.09 2.07 -5.86
C ASP A 194 3.06 0.54 -6.01
N GLU A 195 2.84 0.08 -7.23
CA GLU A 195 2.91 -1.33 -7.56
C GLU A 195 4.36 -1.83 -7.60
N LEU A 196 4.60 -2.95 -6.93
CA LEU A 196 5.92 -3.57 -6.97
C LEU A 196 6.12 -4.32 -8.28
N GLU A 197 7.22 -4.02 -8.96
CA GLU A 197 7.58 -4.68 -10.20
C GLU A 197 7.89 -6.16 -9.97
N ILE A 198 7.31 -7.04 -10.79
CA ILE A 198 7.49 -8.50 -10.74
C ILE A 198 8.48 -8.97 -11.80
N ASN A 199 8.67 -8.17 -12.87
CA ASN A 199 9.51 -8.50 -14.04
C ASN A 199 9.17 -9.90 -14.62
N ALA A 200 7.89 -10.12 -14.95
CA ALA A 200 7.40 -11.41 -15.40
C ALA A 200 7.99 -11.88 -16.74
N SER A 201 8.58 -10.99 -17.53
CA SER A 201 9.18 -11.29 -18.83
C SER A 201 10.62 -11.79 -18.76
N ALA A 202 11.30 -11.63 -17.60
CA ALA A 202 12.71 -12.04 -17.50
C ALA A 202 12.86 -13.55 -17.34
N ASP A 203 13.79 -14.13 -18.07
CA ASP A 203 14.09 -15.57 -18.15
C ASP A 203 15.49 -15.88 -17.60
N GLY A 204 15.72 -17.16 -17.27
CA GLY A 204 17.03 -17.71 -16.96
C GLY A 204 17.67 -17.09 -15.73
N ASP A 205 18.98 -16.84 -15.79
CA ASP A 205 19.77 -16.28 -14.70
C ASP A 205 19.48 -14.79 -14.51
N LEU A 206 18.87 -14.45 -13.38
CA LEU A 206 18.51 -13.08 -13.04
C LEU A 206 19.65 -12.27 -12.40
N SER A 207 20.86 -12.82 -12.29
CA SER A 207 22.00 -12.14 -11.64
C SER A 207 22.31 -10.77 -12.23
N SER A 208 22.15 -10.61 -13.55
CA SER A 208 22.37 -9.33 -14.24
C SER A 208 21.31 -8.26 -13.91
N ASN A 209 20.08 -8.68 -13.61
CA ASN A 209 18.96 -7.78 -13.30
C ASN A 209 19.08 -7.21 -11.89
N TYR A 210 19.86 -7.86 -11.04
CA TYR A 210 20.12 -7.49 -9.66
C TYR A 210 21.61 -7.18 -9.41
N ALA A 211 22.40 -6.95 -10.49
CA ALA A 211 23.80 -6.62 -10.39
C ALA A 211 24.03 -5.27 -9.68
N GLU A 212 25.13 -5.19 -8.95
CA GLU A 212 25.57 -4.00 -8.23
C GLU A 212 25.72 -2.80 -9.17
N SER A 213 24.95 -1.78 -8.94
CA SER A 213 25.26 -0.42 -9.38
C SER A 213 25.42 0.42 -8.13
N GLY A 214 26.66 0.50 -7.62
CA GLY A 214 27.13 1.37 -6.55
C GLY A 214 26.17 1.53 -5.37
N SER A 215 26.39 0.90 -4.24
CA SER A 215 25.77 1.07 -2.91
C SER A 215 24.23 1.10 -2.79
N ASN A 216 23.50 0.97 -3.87
CA ASN A 216 22.06 0.83 -3.89
C ASN A 216 21.68 -0.53 -4.52
N TRP A 217 21.82 -1.59 -3.74
CA TRP A 217 21.06 -2.79 -4.02
C TRP A 217 19.58 -2.37 -3.93
N LYS A 218 18.91 -2.31 -5.05
CA LYS A 218 17.47 -2.39 -5.02
C LYS A 218 17.21 -3.73 -4.35
N ALA A 219 16.76 -3.71 -3.12
CA ALA A 219 16.22 -4.86 -2.42
C ALA A 219 15.10 -5.36 -3.34
N GLY A 220 15.53 -6.10 -4.32
CA GLY A 220 14.72 -6.49 -5.44
C GLY A 220 13.72 -7.53 -4.99
N LEU A 221 13.33 -8.35 -5.91
CA LEU A 221 12.38 -9.44 -5.75
C LEU A 221 12.65 -10.35 -4.52
N PHE A 222 13.90 -10.53 -4.12
CA PHE A 222 14.34 -11.52 -3.13
C PHE A 222 14.61 -10.93 -1.74
N GLY A 223 14.54 -9.62 -1.57
CA GLY A 223 15.00 -8.96 -0.36
C GLY A 223 14.03 -9.02 0.81
N ASP A 224 13.40 -7.90 1.12
CA ASP A 224 12.69 -7.71 2.38
C ASP A 224 11.31 -8.37 2.44
N LEU A 225 10.91 -8.73 3.65
CA LEU A 225 9.54 -9.06 3.97
C LEU A 225 8.65 -7.83 3.78
N LEU A 226 7.60 -8.00 3.00
CA LEU A 226 6.65 -6.93 2.73
C LEU A 226 5.77 -6.66 3.95
N SER A 227 5.41 -5.40 4.14
CA SER A 227 4.61 -4.98 5.27
C SER A 227 3.13 -5.09 4.98
N ARG A 228 2.39 -5.49 6.00
CA ARG A 228 0.95 -5.47 5.97
C ARG A 228 0.43 -4.07 6.27
N ARG A 229 -0.65 -3.69 5.59
CA ARG A 229 -1.38 -2.46 5.89
C ARG A 229 -2.39 -2.71 7.01
N TRP A 230 -2.72 -1.63 7.76
CA TRP A 230 -3.77 -1.67 8.78
C TRP A 230 -5.10 -2.17 8.19
N LEU A 231 -5.93 -2.74 9.04
CA LEU A 231 -7.33 -2.96 8.67
C LEU A 231 -7.98 -1.60 8.41
N LYS A 232 -8.85 -1.57 7.41
CA LYS A 232 -9.53 -0.32 7.03
C LYS A 232 -10.43 0.17 8.15
N ASP A 233 -10.21 1.41 8.57
CA ASP A 233 -11.01 2.16 9.52
C ASP A 233 -11.25 3.59 8.98
N TYR A 234 -11.72 4.50 9.81
CA TYR A 234 -12.03 5.88 9.41
C TYR A 234 -10.85 6.62 8.78
N PHE A 235 -9.63 6.46 9.33
CA PHE A 235 -8.43 7.13 8.82
C PHE A 235 -7.72 6.32 7.73
N THR A 236 -7.63 5.02 7.90
CA THR A 236 -6.90 4.15 6.96
C THR A 236 -7.68 3.86 5.68
N SER A 237 -8.98 4.18 5.64
CA SER A 237 -9.82 4.13 4.43
C SER A 237 -9.99 5.49 3.76
N ALA A 238 -9.38 6.55 4.30
CA ALA A 238 -9.43 7.88 3.70
C ALA A 238 -8.86 7.88 2.29
N LEU A 239 -9.50 8.65 1.41
CA LEU A 239 -9.06 8.83 0.04
C LEU A 239 -8.19 10.07 -0.08
N PRO A 240 -7.13 10.08 -0.90
CA PRO A 240 -6.31 11.27 -1.13
C PRO A 240 -7.06 12.35 -1.93
N THR A 241 -8.04 11.95 -2.73
CA THR A 241 -8.86 12.84 -3.55
C THR A 241 -10.33 12.47 -3.42
N PRO A 242 -11.26 13.45 -3.48
CA PRO A 242 -12.69 13.19 -3.33
C PRO A 242 -13.28 12.43 -4.50
N GLN A 243 -12.64 12.51 -5.66
CA GLN A 243 -13.05 11.84 -6.89
C GLN A 243 -11.83 11.32 -7.65
N ARG A 244 -12.05 10.33 -8.49
CA ARG A 244 -11.01 9.75 -9.35
C ARG A 244 -11.17 10.29 -10.76
N GLY A 245 -10.28 11.20 -11.15
CA GLY A 245 -10.30 11.90 -12.43
C GLY A 245 -10.23 13.41 -12.24
N PRO A 246 -10.19 14.17 -13.33
CA PRO A 246 -10.18 15.63 -13.28
C PRO A 246 -11.52 16.16 -12.74
N ASP A 247 -11.47 17.37 -12.19
CA ASP A 247 -12.67 18.06 -11.74
C ASP A 247 -13.64 18.26 -12.90
N VAL A 248 -14.91 17.88 -12.67
CA VAL A 248 -15.96 18.06 -13.65
C VAL A 248 -16.40 19.51 -13.62
N GLN A 249 -15.94 20.27 -14.58
CA GLN A 249 -16.35 21.67 -14.71
C GLN A 249 -17.76 21.74 -15.31
N LEU A 250 -18.62 22.55 -14.71
CA LEU A 250 -19.84 22.97 -15.36
C LEU A 250 -19.43 23.82 -16.58
N PRO A 251 -20.00 23.57 -17.78
CA PRO A 251 -19.69 24.35 -18.97
C PRO A 251 -20.33 25.73 -18.87
N ILE A 252 -20.04 26.47 -17.81
CA ILE A 252 -20.29 27.89 -17.71
C ILE A 252 -19.03 28.55 -18.27
N VAL A 253 -18.90 28.48 -19.57
CA VAL A 253 -17.76 29.10 -20.26
C VAL A 253 -17.94 30.61 -20.20
N GLY A 254 -17.34 31.20 -19.17
CA GLY A 254 -16.72 32.47 -19.38
C GLY A 254 -15.33 32.19 -19.94
N GLU A 255 -15.15 32.01 -21.21
CA GLU A 255 -13.82 32.23 -21.77
C GLU A 255 -13.39 33.61 -21.32
N GLY A 256 -12.28 33.70 -20.60
CA GLY A 256 -11.67 34.96 -20.27
C GLY A 256 -11.52 35.72 -21.56
N GLY A 257 -12.41 36.71 -21.77
CA GLY A 257 -12.37 37.51 -22.95
C GLY A 257 -10.99 38.16 -23.00
N THR A 258 -10.21 37.87 -24.02
CA THR A 258 -9.01 38.63 -24.32
C THR A 258 -9.44 40.07 -24.44
N ILE A 259 -8.88 40.94 -23.60
CA ILE A 259 -9.10 42.38 -23.71
C ILE A 259 -8.41 42.77 -25.01
N GLN A 260 -9.19 42.96 -26.06
CA GLN A 260 -8.69 43.52 -27.32
C GLN A 260 -8.83 45.03 -27.28
N ALA A 261 -7.74 45.69 -27.62
CA ALA A 261 -7.79 47.14 -27.83
C ALA A 261 -8.48 47.42 -29.17
N ASP A 262 -9.61 48.11 -29.12
CA ASP A 262 -10.33 48.56 -30.31
C ASP A 262 -9.69 49.85 -30.86
N GLY A 263 -8.46 49.71 -31.35
CA GLY A 263 -7.63 50.79 -31.83
C GLY A 263 -6.42 51.10 -30.93
N PRO A 264 -5.62 52.10 -31.28
CA PRO A 264 -4.43 52.43 -30.50
C PRO A 264 -4.81 52.87 -29.09
N LEU A 265 -4.19 52.24 -28.06
CA LEU A 265 -4.35 52.57 -26.66
C LEU A 265 -4.08 54.07 -26.46
N LYS A 266 -5.08 54.81 -26.01
CA LYS A 266 -4.93 56.22 -25.64
C LYS A 266 -4.79 56.30 -24.13
N LEU A 267 -3.67 56.80 -23.66
CA LEU A 267 -3.48 57.19 -22.27
C LEU A 267 -4.08 58.60 -22.06
N LEU A 268 -5.11 58.67 -21.23
CA LEU A 268 -5.69 59.96 -20.81
C LEU A 268 -5.10 60.29 -19.44
N ILE A 269 -4.39 61.39 -19.37
CA ILE A 269 -3.87 61.92 -18.10
C ILE A 269 -4.87 63.06 -17.69
N GLN A 270 -5.47 62.86 -16.51
CA GLN A 270 -6.39 63.88 -15.95
C GLN A 270 -5.63 64.69 -14.90
N ASN A 271 -5.51 66.00 -15.12
CA ASN A 271 -4.93 66.90 -14.15
C ASN A 271 -5.92 67.19 -13.01
N GLU A 272 -5.55 66.88 -11.78
CA GLU A 272 -6.40 67.12 -10.60
C GLU A 272 -6.73 68.57 -10.31
N GLY A 273 -6.04 69.50 -10.92
CA GLY A 273 -6.24 70.95 -10.66
C GLY A 273 -7.30 71.67 -11.53
N THR A 274 -7.66 71.13 -12.68
CA THR A 274 -8.49 71.90 -13.64
C THR A 274 -9.62 71.12 -14.30
N GLY A 275 -9.74 69.78 -14.02
CA GLY A 275 -10.78 68.96 -14.64
C GLY A 275 -10.67 68.80 -16.16
N SER A 276 -9.59 69.24 -16.76
CA SER A 276 -9.36 69.20 -18.21
C SER A 276 -8.55 67.94 -18.57
N THR A 277 -9.09 67.13 -19.44
CA THR A 277 -8.41 65.96 -20.01
C THR A 277 -7.54 66.40 -21.19
N THR A 278 -6.23 66.29 -21.08
CA THR A 278 -5.33 66.48 -22.21
C THR A 278 -5.07 65.07 -22.85
N THR A 279 -5.55 64.96 -24.10
CA THR A 279 -5.23 63.75 -24.91
C THR A 279 -3.83 63.92 -25.47
N THR A 280 -2.87 63.16 -24.98
CA THR A 280 -1.61 62.97 -25.69
C THR A 280 -1.83 62.03 -26.86
N SER A 281 -1.41 62.47 -28.05
CA SER A 281 -1.50 61.66 -29.27
C SER A 281 -0.88 60.29 -29.14
N SER A 282 -1.55 59.31 -29.77
CA SER A 282 -1.21 57.89 -29.85
C SER A 282 0.29 57.58 -29.79
N VAL A 283 0.72 56.93 -28.70
CA VAL A 283 2.04 56.35 -28.66
C VAL A 283 1.94 54.95 -29.27
N PHE A 284 2.42 54.82 -30.51
CA PHE A 284 2.69 53.54 -31.11
C PHE A 284 3.99 52.99 -30.50
N ALA A 285 3.88 52.06 -29.57
CA ALA A 285 4.99 51.22 -29.19
C ALA A 285 4.57 49.76 -29.43
N PRO A 286 5.19 49.05 -30.39
CA PRO A 286 4.88 47.64 -30.64
C PRO A 286 5.32 46.70 -29.52
N ASP A 287 6.01 47.21 -28.49
CA ASP A 287 6.56 46.39 -27.39
C ASP A 287 6.20 46.96 -26.01
N LEU A 288 4.92 47.26 -25.77
CA LEU A 288 4.48 47.66 -24.44
C LEU A 288 4.21 46.46 -23.55
N ASN A 289 5.17 46.10 -22.72
CA ASN A 289 4.98 45.08 -21.66
C ASN A 289 4.39 45.75 -20.41
N VAL A 290 3.10 45.53 -20.16
CA VAL A 290 2.45 45.91 -18.90
C VAL A 290 2.66 44.80 -17.88
N GLY A 291 3.62 44.98 -16.99
CA GLY A 291 3.83 44.09 -15.86
C GLY A 291 3.04 44.56 -14.65
N LEU A 292 2.15 43.71 -14.12
CA LEU A 292 1.52 43.90 -12.82
C LEU A 292 2.56 43.52 -11.73
N GLY A 293 3.25 44.53 -11.21
CA GLY A 293 4.08 44.36 -10.03
C GLY A 293 3.24 44.37 -8.75
N ASN A 294 3.66 43.64 -7.74
CA ASN A 294 2.95 43.32 -6.49
C ASN A 294 2.79 44.51 -5.51
N THR A 295 2.89 45.74 -5.94
CA THR A 295 2.65 46.94 -5.14
C THR A 295 2.04 48.03 -6.00
N THR A 296 0.75 48.27 -5.81
CA THR A 296 0.01 49.50 -6.11
C THR A 296 0.67 50.43 -7.14
N GLY A 297 0.75 50.04 -8.40
CA GLY A 297 1.20 50.91 -9.48
C GLY A 297 1.39 50.13 -10.78
N ILE A 298 0.84 50.65 -11.87
CA ILE A 298 1.11 50.15 -13.21
C ILE A 298 2.45 50.74 -13.64
N GLY A 299 3.48 49.87 -13.69
CA GLY A 299 4.78 50.30 -14.24
C GLY A 299 4.80 50.17 -15.76
N ILE A 300 5.03 51.22 -16.47
CA ILE A 300 5.28 51.22 -17.92
C ILE A 300 6.79 51.25 -18.12
N SER A 301 7.38 50.16 -18.61
CA SER A 301 8.78 50.17 -19.04
C SER A 301 8.84 50.24 -20.56
N SER A 302 9.43 51.30 -21.10
CA SER A 302 9.75 51.39 -22.52
C SER A 302 11.24 51.07 -22.70
N SER A 303 11.56 50.25 -23.69
CA SER A 303 12.94 49.96 -24.10
C SER A 303 13.51 51.03 -25.07
N VAL A 304 12.84 52.17 -25.23
CA VAL A 304 13.32 53.25 -26.05
C VAL A 304 13.93 54.31 -25.15
N ASN A 305 15.24 54.48 -25.27
CA ASN A 305 16.01 55.53 -24.66
C ASN A 305 15.46 56.88 -25.01
N ASP A 306 15.33 57.70 -24.00
CA ASP A 306 15.23 59.16 -24.00
C ASP A 306 13.94 59.82 -24.46
N GLN A 307 13.47 60.66 -23.55
CA GLN A 307 12.63 61.85 -23.67
C GLN A 307 11.19 61.74 -23.14
N PHE A 308 10.99 61.18 -21.98
CA PHE A 308 9.90 61.74 -21.14
C PHE A 308 10.43 61.84 -19.69
N PRO A 309 10.79 63.02 -19.23
CA PRO A 309 11.00 63.30 -17.84
C PRO A 309 9.64 63.14 -17.11
N VAL A 310 9.38 62.09 -16.47
CA VAL A 310 8.32 61.98 -15.47
C VAL A 310 8.85 62.72 -14.26
N GLU A 311 8.50 63.97 -14.10
CA GLU A 311 8.74 64.70 -12.87
C GLU A 311 7.96 64.01 -11.74
N LYS A 312 8.59 63.82 -10.63
CA LYS A 312 8.26 62.90 -9.54
C LYS A 312 7.13 63.39 -8.60
N ASP A 313 6.37 64.46 -8.99
CA ASP A 313 5.45 65.16 -8.08
C ASP A 313 4.03 65.35 -8.61
N HIS A 314 3.56 64.55 -9.54
CA HIS A 314 2.16 64.64 -10.00
C HIS A 314 1.34 63.41 -9.62
N THR A 315 0.32 63.62 -8.80
CA THR A 315 -0.74 62.67 -8.43
C THR A 315 -1.80 62.56 -9.53
N ASP A 316 -1.41 62.49 -10.80
CA ASP A 316 -2.34 62.43 -11.91
C ASP A 316 -2.85 60.98 -12.09
N LEU A 317 -4.18 60.83 -12.15
CA LEU A 317 -4.84 59.58 -12.40
C LEU A 317 -4.74 59.22 -13.90
N MET A 318 -4.13 58.08 -14.20
CA MET A 318 -4.04 57.54 -15.57
C MET A 318 -5.21 56.60 -15.86
N TYR A 319 -5.92 56.83 -16.92
CA TYR A 319 -6.99 55.96 -17.41
C TYR A 319 -6.62 55.39 -18.78
N ALA A 320 -6.80 54.12 -18.97
CA ALA A 320 -6.74 53.50 -20.28
C ALA A 320 -8.14 53.54 -20.91
N SER A 321 -8.28 54.24 -22.05
CA SER A 321 -9.53 54.24 -22.84
C SER A 321 -9.34 53.44 -24.13
N GLY A 322 -10.40 52.82 -24.60
CA GLY A 322 -10.38 51.99 -25.82
C GLY A 322 -10.19 50.49 -25.54
N LEU A 323 -10.31 50.08 -24.28
CA LEU A 323 -10.37 48.68 -23.94
C LEU A 323 -11.84 48.23 -24.03
N THR A 324 -12.15 47.39 -25.00
CA THR A 324 -13.43 46.68 -25.06
C THR A 324 -13.18 45.22 -24.71
N THR A 325 -13.99 44.68 -23.85
CA THR A 325 -14.05 43.23 -23.69
C THR A 325 -14.68 42.70 -24.98
N ALA A 326 -13.91 41.95 -25.78
CA ALA A 326 -14.51 41.11 -26.82
C ALA A 326 -15.51 40.22 -26.10
N GLY A 327 -16.79 40.45 -26.35
CA GLY A 327 -17.85 39.69 -25.66
C GLY A 327 -17.68 38.20 -25.92
N GLY A 328 -17.11 37.53 -24.96
CA GLY A 328 -17.22 36.09 -24.94
C GLY A 328 -18.71 35.76 -24.88
N SER A 329 -19.26 35.14 -25.92
CA SER A 329 -20.63 34.67 -25.86
C SER A 329 -20.69 33.64 -24.70
N VAL A 330 -21.41 34.00 -23.64
CA VAL A 330 -21.76 33.05 -22.61
C VAL A 330 -22.62 31.99 -23.28
N VAL A 331 -22.03 30.87 -23.69
CA VAL A 331 -22.80 29.73 -24.18
C VAL A 331 -23.55 29.22 -22.97
N ALA A 332 -24.84 29.47 -22.91
CA ALA A 332 -25.68 28.95 -21.85
C ALA A 332 -25.59 27.43 -21.85
N ALA A 333 -25.05 26.88 -20.76
CA ALA A 333 -25.02 25.42 -20.56
C ALA A 333 -26.42 24.87 -20.67
N THR A 334 -26.60 23.84 -21.48
CA THR A 334 -27.91 23.19 -21.61
C THR A 334 -28.19 22.31 -20.37
N ILE A 335 -29.48 22.08 -20.08
CA ILE A 335 -29.86 21.12 -19.00
C ILE A 335 -29.24 19.75 -19.26
N ASN A 336 -29.01 19.37 -20.53
CA ASN A 336 -28.35 18.12 -20.87
C ASN A 336 -26.88 18.09 -20.50
N ASP A 337 -26.17 19.22 -20.63
CA ASP A 337 -24.77 19.32 -20.22
C ASP A 337 -24.64 19.26 -18.71
N LEU A 338 -25.55 19.88 -17.96
CA LEU A 338 -25.63 19.75 -16.51
C LEU A 338 -25.88 18.29 -16.08
N ARG A 339 -26.83 17.61 -16.72
CA ARG A 339 -27.11 16.18 -16.44
C ARG A 339 -25.88 15.31 -16.72
N ARG A 340 -25.16 15.59 -17.80
CA ARG A 340 -23.94 14.87 -18.18
C ARG A 340 -22.83 15.10 -17.14
N ALA A 341 -22.65 16.35 -16.69
CA ALA A 341 -21.70 16.72 -15.67
C ALA A 341 -22.01 16.01 -14.34
N ILE A 342 -23.27 16.01 -13.88
CA ILE A 342 -23.68 15.31 -12.66
C ILE A 342 -23.49 13.80 -12.78
N ALA A 343 -23.81 13.19 -13.93
CA ALA A 343 -23.61 11.76 -14.15
C ALA A 343 -22.12 11.39 -14.14
N LEU A 344 -21.27 12.20 -14.74
CA LEU A 344 -19.82 12.01 -14.79
C LEU A 344 -19.20 12.18 -13.39
N GLN A 345 -19.61 13.20 -12.65
CA GLN A 345 -19.20 13.41 -11.26
C GLN A 345 -19.52 12.17 -10.40
N ARG A 346 -20.76 11.69 -10.47
CA ARG A 346 -21.19 10.50 -9.76
C ARG A 346 -20.40 9.26 -10.15
N PHE A 347 -20.05 9.12 -11.44
CA PHE A 347 -19.20 8.02 -11.91
C PHE A 347 -17.81 8.07 -11.27
N TYR A 348 -17.18 9.25 -11.22
CA TYR A 348 -15.86 9.43 -10.62
C TYR A 348 -15.86 9.22 -9.09
N GLU A 349 -16.92 9.63 -8.40
CA GLU A 349 -17.09 9.38 -6.96
C GLU A 349 -17.25 7.88 -6.65
N ILE A 350 -18.07 7.16 -7.44
CA ILE A 350 -18.20 5.71 -7.30
C ILE A 350 -16.87 5.03 -7.56
N SER A 351 -16.13 5.44 -8.60
CA SER A 351 -14.82 4.89 -8.93
C SER A 351 -13.79 5.14 -7.82
N ALA A 352 -13.85 6.30 -7.14
CA ALA A 352 -12.97 6.60 -6.01
C ALA A 352 -13.24 5.67 -4.82
N ARG A 353 -14.50 5.41 -4.49
CA ARG A 353 -14.90 4.52 -3.38
C ARG A 353 -14.70 3.05 -3.68
N ALA A 354 -15.02 2.64 -4.90
CA ALA A 354 -14.91 1.24 -5.29
C ALA A 354 -13.46 0.75 -5.34
N GLY A 355 -12.55 1.61 -5.78
CA GLY A 355 -11.15 1.29 -5.98
C GLY A 355 -10.76 1.25 -7.47
N SER A 356 -9.45 1.04 -7.75
CA SER A 356 -8.90 1.08 -9.11
C SER A 356 -8.76 -0.27 -9.78
N ARG A 357 -8.82 -1.36 -9.01
CA ARG A 357 -8.69 -2.70 -9.58
C ARG A 357 -9.94 -3.05 -10.41
N TYR A 358 -9.74 -3.82 -11.48
CA TYR A 358 -10.84 -4.19 -12.37
C TYR A 358 -11.97 -4.92 -11.64
N ILE A 359 -11.65 -5.82 -10.69
CA ILE A 359 -12.65 -6.50 -9.85
C ILE A 359 -13.48 -5.51 -9.02
N GLU A 360 -12.83 -4.49 -8.48
CA GLU A 360 -13.46 -3.45 -7.65
C GLU A 360 -14.34 -2.54 -8.50
N THR A 361 -13.89 -2.17 -9.70
CA THR A 361 -14.66 -1.39 -10.66
C THR A 361 -15.93 -2.15 -11.10
N ILE A 362 -15.82 -3.45 -11.42
CA ILE A 362 -16.98 -4.28 -11.76
C ILE A 362 -17.95 -4.35 -10.58
N MET A 363 -17.43 -4.56 -9.37
CA MET A 363 -18.27 -4.64 -8.19
C MET A 363 -18.95 -3.30 -7.86
N GLY A 364 -18.21 -2.18 -7.98
CA GLY A 364 -18.71 -0.85 -7.66
C GLY A 364 -19.79 -0.34 -8.62
N HIS A 365 -19.62 -0.57 -9.92
CA HIS A 365 -20.54 -0.06 -10.95
C HIS A 365 -21.63 -1.06 -11.35
N PHE A 366 -21.32 -2.36 -11.39
CA PHE A 366 -22.23 -3.39 -11.89
C PHE A 366 -22.73 -4.35 -10.81
N HIS A 367 -22.17 -4.27 -9.59
CA HIS A 367 -22.49 -5.16 -8.46
C HIS A 367 -22.28 -6.66 -8.76
N VAL A 368 -21.35 -6.97 -9.68
CA VAL A 368 -20.99 -8.33 -10.07
C VAL A 368 -19.64 -8.69 -9.48
N ARG A 369 -19.55 -9.85 -8.83
CA ARG A 369 -18.28 -10.41 -8.38
C ARG A 369 -17.76 -11.42 -9.39
N SER A 370 -16.71 -11.06 -10.10
CA SER A 370 -16.03 -11.98 -11.00
C SER A 370 -15.08 -12.91 -10.24
N SER A 371 -14.77 -14.08 -10.78
CA SER A 371 -13.79 -15.00 -10.17
C SER A 371 -12.36 -14.48 -10.37
N ASP A 372 -11.48 -14.73 -9.39
CA ASP A 372 -10.08 -14.32 -9.43
C ASP A 372 -9.33 -14.94 -10.62
N ALA A 373 -9.59 -16.22 -10.91
CA ALA A 373 -9.01 -16.92 -12.06
C ALA A 373 -9.33 -16.23 -13.40
N ARG A 374 -10.57 -15.78 -13.59
CA ARG A 374 -10.99 -15.07 -14.81
C ARG A 374 -10.32 -13.71 -14.93
N LEU A 375 -10.04 -13.05 -13.81
CA LEU A 375 -9.42 -11.72 -13.78
C LEU A 375 -7.89 -11.76 -13.77
N GLN A 376 -7.30 -12.93 -13.99
CA GLN A 376 -5.84 -13.09 -14.06
C GLN A 376 -5.12 -12.57 -12.82
N ARG A 377 -5.60 -12.98 -11.65
CA ARG A 377 -5.01 -12.63 -10.35
C ARG A 377 -4.89 -13.86 -9.45
N PRO A 378 -4.04 -13.84 -8.39
CA PRO A 378 -3.98 -14.91 -7.41
C PRO A 378 -5.36 -15.23 -6.83
N GLU A 379 -5.69 -16.51 -6.69
CA GLU A 379 -6.97 -16.92 -6.12
C GLU A 379 -6.88 -16.95 -4.59
N TYR A 380 -7.77 -16.22 -3.92
CA TYR A 380 -7.91 -16.29 -2.47
C TYR A 380 -8.74 -17.49 -2.05
N LEU A 381 -8.15 -18.40 -1.29
CA LEU A 381 -8.75 -19.68 -0.91
C LEU A 381 -9.41 -19.67 0.46
N GLY A 382 -9.14 -18.65 1.26
CA GLY A 382 -9.62 -18.55 2.63
C GLY A 382 -8.50 -18.31 3.64
N GLY A 383 -8.81 -18.50 4.91
CA GLY A 383 -7.83 -18.26 5.98
C GLY A 383 -8.41 -18.41 7.36
N GLY A 384 -7.73 -17.85 8.35
CA GLY A 384 -8.16 -17.87 9.73
C GLY A 384 -7.58 -16.71 10.52
N VAL A 385 -8.21 -16.43 11.66
CA VAL A 385 -7.76 -15.42 12.61
C VAL A 385 -7.62 -16.08 13.99
N THR A 386 -6.54 -15.76 14.67
CA THR A 386 -6.24 -16.23 16.03
C THR A 386 -6.01 -15.03 16.92
N ASP A 387 -6.77 -14.91 18.00
CA ASP A 387 -6.54 -13.88 19.01
C ASP A 387 -5.36 -14.29 19.91
N ILE A 388 -4.49 -13.32 20.20
CA ILE A 388 -3.37 -13.47 21.12
C ILE A 388 -3.72 -12.73 22.40
N ASN A 389 -3.95 -13.49 23.47
CA ASN A 389 -4.32 -12.95 24.76
C ASN A 389 -3.08 -12.67 25.60
N VAL A 390 -3.01 -11.51 26.22
CA VAL A 390 -1.96 -11.14 27.15
C VAL A 390 -2.45 -11.40 28.57
N GLY A 391 -1.74 -12.29 29.26
CA GLY A 391 -1.98 -12.61 30.66
C GLY A 391 -0.99 -11.93 31.58
N GLU A 392 -1.36 -11.80 32.84
CA GLU A 392 -0.54 -11.25 33.90
C GLU A 392 0.41 -12.31 34.47
N VAL A 393 1.62 -11.92 34.77
CA VAL A 393 2.59 -12.72 35.52
C VAL A 393 3.01 -11.92 36.74
N LEU A 394 2.64 -12.39 37.92
CA LEU A 394 2.94 -11.73 39.19
C LEU A 394 4.15 -12.38 39.84
N GLN A 395 5.01 -11.56 40.42
CA GLN A 395 6.10 -12.01 41.28
C GLN A 395 5.51 -12.42 42.65
N THR A 396 5.56 -13.70 42.96
CA THR A 396 5.02 -14.27 44.20
C THR A 396 6.10 -14.74 45.19
N SER A 397 7.39 -14.70 44.77
CA SER A 397 8.53 -15.07 45.63
C SER A 397 8.95 -13.89 46.52
N ALA A 398 10.01 -14.06 47.32
CA ALA A 398 10.51 -13.05 48.22
C ALA A 398 10.86 -11.75 47.49
N THR A 399 10.67 -10.63 48.19
CA THR A 399 11.09 -9.31 47.68
C THR A 399 12.61 -9.24 47.59
N ASP A 400 13.12 -8.89 46.42
CA ASP A 400 14.52 -8.57 46.15
C ASP A 400 14.63 -7.07 45.77
N GLU A 401 15.82 -6.47 45.85
CA GLU A 401 16.05 -5.06 45.50
C GLU A 401 15.65 -4.74 44.05
N THR A 402 15.79 -5.70 43.16
CA THR A 402 15.48 -5.57 41.73
C THR A 402 14.07 -5.99 41.35
N SER A 403 13.42 -6.84 42.15
CA SER A 403 12.10 -7.41 41.85
C SER A 403 11.26 -7.54 43.13
N PRO A 404 10.55 -6.49 43.55
CA PRO A 404 9.68 -6.56 44.72
C PRO A 404 8.51 -7.52 44.50
N GLN A 405 8.02 -8.13 45.58
CA GLN A 405 6.84 -8.97 45.58
C GLN A 405 5.62 -8.18 45.05
N GLY A 406 4.87 -8.78 44.15
CA GLY A 406 3.74 -8.13 43.47
C GLY A 406 4.12 -7.37 42.22
N ASN A 407 5.41 -7.39 41.81
CA ASN A 407 5.79 -6.84 40.52
C ASN A 407 5.09 -7.62 39.38
N MET A 408 4.59 -6.90 38.40
CA MET A 408 3.70 -7.39 37.36
C MET A 408 4.39 -7.32 35.99
N ALA A 409 4.45 -8.44 35.30
CA ALA A 409 4.89 -8.57 33.93
C ALA A 409 3.80 -9.17 33.06
N GLY A 410 3.94 -9.10 31.73
CA GLY A 410 2.97 -9.68 30.81
C GLY A 410 3.55 -10.84 30.00
N ARG A 411 2.66 -11.75 29.61
CA ARG A 411 2.96 -12.84 28.69
C ARG A 411 1.81 -13.01 27.70
N GLY A 412 2.09 -12.93 26.42
CA GLY A 412 1.09 -13.20 25.37
C GLY A 412 1.09 -14.67 24.98
N PHE A 413 -0.11 -15.22 24.79
CA PHE A 413 -0.34 -16.58 24.40
C PHE A 413 -1.57 -16.68 23.49
N GLY A 414 -1.48 -17.44 22.40
CA GLY A 414 -2.59 -17.72 21.50
C GLY A 414 -2.53 -19.13 20.95
N ILE A 415 -3.67 -19.80 20.93
CA ILE A 415 -3.85 -21.06 20.19
C ILE A 415 -4.93 -20.81 19.17
N GLY A 416 -4.66 -21.17 17.94
CA GLY A 416 -5.60 -20.98 16.85
C GLY A 416 -5.59 -22.12 15.86
N ARG A 417 -6.69 -22.17 15.14
CA ARG A 417 -6.88 -23.10 14.03
C ARG A 417 -7.46 -22.33 12.87
N SER A 418 -6.82 -22.35 11.72
CA SER A 418 -7.37 -21.74 10.52
C SER A 418 -8.59 -22.52 10.02
N ASN A 419 -9.44 -21.85 9.25
CA ASN A 419 -10.46 -22.55 8.50
C ASN A 419 -9.81 -23.48 7.49
N GLN A 420 -10.44 -24.66 7.33
CA GLN A 420 -9.99 -25.61 6.33
C GLN A 420 -10.38 -25.10 4.94
N CYS A 421 -9.44 -25.02 4.04
CA CYS A 421 -9.71 -24.78 2.63
C CYS A 421 -9.48 -26.05 1.79
N THR A 422 -10.25 -26.19 0.73
CA THR A 422 -10.08 -27.24 -0.27
C THR A 422 -10.04 -26.59 -1.63
N TYR A 423 -8.98 -26.84 -2.37
CA TYR A 423 -8.76 -26.26 -3.69
C TYR A 423 -8.38 -27.35 -4.71
N ARG A 424 -8.86 -27.18 -5.94
CA ARG A 424 -8.46 -28.01 -7.07
C ARG A 424 -7.74 -27.14 -8.07
N ALA A 425 -6.48 -27.44 -8.31
CA ALA A 425 -5.71 -26.74 -9.31
C ALA A 425 -6.13 -27.16 -10.73
N GLU A 426 -6.38 -26.20 -11.60
CA GLU A 426 -6.68 -26.40 -13.02
C GLU A 426 -5.42 -26.23 -13.87
N GLU A 427 -4.42 -25.52 -13.35
CA GLU A 427 -3.14 -25.25 -13.99
C GLU A 427 -1.98 -25.37 -13.00
N HIS A 428 -0.75 -25.32 -13.50
CA HIS A 428 0.45 -25.31 -12.64
C HIS A 428 0.54 -24.01 -11.85
N GLY A 429 0.93 -24.11 -10.59
CA GLY A 429 1.07 -22.94 -9.74
C GLY A 429 1.57 -23.30 -8.36
N TYR A 430 1.56 -22.31 -7.47
CA TYR A 430 1.98 -22.46 -6.09
C TYR A 430 0.83 -22.15 -5.12
N LEU A 431 0.68 -23.02 -4.13
CA LEU A 431 -0.12 -22.75 -2.95
C LEU A 431 0.72 -21.96 -1.95
N PHE A 432 0.22 -20.81 -1.54
CA PHE A 432 0.81 -19.99 -0.49
C PHE A 432 -0.07 -19.99 0.76
N GLY A 433 0.58 -20.03 1.91
CA GLY A 433 0.00 -19.65 3.19
C GLY A 433 0.79 -18.45 3.72
N ILE A 434 0.14 -17.31 3.89
CA ILE A 434 0.78 -16.09 4.37
C ILE A 434 0.24 -15.74 5.74
N MET A 435 1.15 -15.55 6.71
CA MET A 435 0.85 -15.17 8.08
C MET A 435 1.25 -13.73 8.34
N SER A 436 0.50 -13.05 9.20
CA SER A 436 0.85 -11.73 9.75
C SER A 436 0.23 -11.52 11.11
N ILE A 437 0.93 -10.79 11.98
CA ILE A 437 0.44 -10.42 13.32
C ILE A 437 0.26 -8.91 13.35
N ILE A 438 -0.95 -8.46 13.71
CA ILE A 438 -1.26 -7.04 13.80
C ILE A 438 -2.05 -6.73 15.07
N PRO A 439 -1.79 -5.57 15.72
CA PRO A 439 -2.65 -5.06 16.79
C PRO A 439 -3.88 -4.39 16.19
N GLU A 440 -4.91 -4.20 16.98
CA GLU A 440 -5.99 -3.27 16.63
C GLU A 440 -5.52 -1.81 16.80
N PRO A 441 -5.94 -0.91 15.91
CA PRO A 441 -5.59 0.50 16.03
C PRO A 441 -6.33 1.15 17.20
N TYR A 442 -5.61 1.95 17.99
CA TYR A 442 -6.13 2.79 19.07
C TYR A 442 -5.63 4.22 18.89
N TYR A 443 -6.52 5.20 19.09
CA TYR A 443 -6.25 6.62 18.86
C TYR A 443 -6.38 7.42 20.15
N PHE A 444 -5.53 8.43 20.36
CA PHE A 444 -5.56 9.26 21.54
C PHE A 444 -5.04 10.69 21.35
N GLN A 445 -4.54 11.02 20.15
CA GLN A 445 -3.87 12.29 19.87
C GLN A 445 -4.77 13.30 19.16
N GLY A 446 -5.91 12.88 18.62
CA GLY A 446 -6.80 13.73 17.83
C GLY A 446 -8.08 14.16 18.55
N ILE A 447 -8.72 15.16 17.99
CA ILE A 447 -10.03 15.66 18.41
C ILE A 447 -11.06 15.21 17.39
N ASP A 448 -12.08 14.47 17.84
CA ASP A 448 -13.15 14.01 16.94
C ASP A 448 -13.92 15.19 16.34
N LYS A 449 -14.37 15.03 15.10
CA LYS A 449 -15.17 16.03 14.38
C LYS A 449 -16.42 16.46 15.15
N ASP A 450 -16.95 15.59 16.01
CA ASP A 450 -18.08 15.88 16.87
C ASP A 450 -17.86 17.07 17.83
N TRP A 451 -16.61 17.30 18.22
CA TRP A 451 -16.21 18.37 19.13
C TRP A 451 -15.86 19.69 18.41
N THR A 452 -15.64 19.65 17.11
CA THR A 452 -15.17 20.81 16.32
C THR A 452 -16.28 21.49 15.54
N ARG A 453 -17.54 21.05 15.68
CA ARG A 453 -18.70 21.64 15.00
C ARG A 453 -19.01 23.04 15.52
N GLN A 454 -19.03 24.03 14.63
CA GLN A 454 -19.27 25.43 14.98
C GLN A 454 -20.51 26.00 14.29
N SER A 455 -20.92 25.43 13.18
CA SER A 455 -22.08 25.94 12.42
C SER A 455 -23.20 24.91 12.34
N ARG A 456 -24.42 25.40 12.07
CA ARG A 456 -25.58 24.50 11.89
C ARG A 456 -25.42 23.51 10.74
N VAL A 457 -24.61 23.82 9.72
CA VAL A 457 -24.36 22.94 8.56
C VAL A 457 -23.34 21.85 8.84
N ASP A 458 -22.60 21.93 9.96
CA ASP A 458 -21.67 20.90 10.39
C ASP A 458 -22.42 19.71 11.03
N TYR A 459 -23.66 19.95 11.46
CA TYR A 459 -24.54 18.88 11.94
C TYR A 459 -25.21 18.16 10.77
N TYR A 460 -25.71 16.95 11.06
CA TYR A 460 -26.38 16.16 10.03
C TYR A 460 -27.68 16.81 9.54
N TRP A 461 -27.81 16.95 8.23
CA TRP A 461 -29.04 17.30 7.54
C TRP A 461 -29.30 16.33 6.39
N PRO A 462 -30.54 15.79 6.26
CA PRO A 462 -30.87 14.87 5.17
C PRO A 462 -30.60 15.44 3.77
N SER A 463 -30.77 16.76 3.58
CA SER A 463 -30.53 17.44 2.30
C SER A 463 -29.06 17.41 1.88
N PHE A 464 -28.12 17.28 2.82
CA PHE A 464 -26.68 17.23 2.53
C PHE A 464 -26.10 15.81 2.58
N ALA A 465 -26.94 14.79 2.78
CA ALA A 465 -26.48 13.40 2.93
C ALA A 465 -25.86 12.82 1.65
N HIS A 466 -26.15 13.42 0.50
CA HIS A 466 -25.72 12.94 -0.82
C HIS A 466 -24.71 13.88 -1.51
N LEU A 467 -23.99 14.70 -0.75
CA LEU A 467 -22.98 15.62 -1.29
C LEU A 467 -21.64 14.95 -1.67
N GLY A 468 -21.53 13.63 -1.56
CA GLY A 468 -20.29 12.91 -1.90
C GLY A 468 -19.35 12.73 -0.72
N GLU A 469 -18.07 13.02 -0.91
CA GLU A 469 -17.03 12.90 0.12
C GLU A 469 -16.92 14.19 0.94
N GLN A 470 -16.49 14.05 2.20
CA GLN A 470 -16.15 15.17 3.08
C GLN A 470 -14.67 15.12 3.46
N GLU A 471 -14.12 16.27 3.73
CA GLU A 471 -12.76 16.40 4.23
C GLU A 471 -12.63 15.88 5.67
N ILE A 472 -11.53 15.17 5.91
CA ILE A 472 -11.04 14.81 7.23
C ILE A 472 -9.92 15.78 7.56
N ASP A 473 -10.01 16.41 8.71
CA ASP A 473 -8.99 17.31 9.22
C ASP A 473 -7.84 16.51 9.87
N LYS A 474 -6.59 16.96 9.71
CA LYS A 474 -5.44 16.32 10.39
C LYS A 474 -5.56 16.34 11.91
N SER A 475 -6.21 17.35 12.46
CA SER A 475 -6.47 17.45 13.90
C SER A 475 -7.37 16.33 14.44
N GLU A 476 -8.17 15.67 13.60
CA GLU A 476 -8.94 14.49 14.00
C GLU A 476 -8.05 13.28 14.31
N LEU A 477 -6.88 13.21 13.68
CA LEU A 477 -5.89 12.16 13.88
C LEU A 477 -4.84 12.55 14.93
N CYS A 478 -4.30 13.77 14.84
CA CYS A 478 -3.28 14.30 15.74
C CYS A 478 -3.36 15.84 15.79
N VAL A 479 -3.57 16.42 16.95
CA VAL A 479 -3.64 17.90 17.13
C VAL A 479 -2.27 18.57 17.15
N GLY A 480 -1.22 17.81 17.34
CA GLY A 480 0.16 18.27 17.37
C GLY A 480 1.05 17.29 18.16
N SER A 481 2.34 17.38 17.96
CA SER A 481 3.35 16.68 18.75
C SER A 481 4.55 17.63 18.95
N SER A 482 5.47 17.27 19.88
CA SER A 482 6.72 18.02 20.06
C SER A 482 7.55 18.18 18.77
N ASP A 483 7.32 17.28 17.82
CA ASP A 483 8.03 17.24 16.53
C ASP A 483 7.30 17.99 15.41
N ILE A 484 6.09 18.50 15.69
CA ILE A 484 5.24 19.20 14.74
C ILE A 484 4.84 20.56 15.32
N ASP A 485 5.59 21.59 14.98
CA ASP A 485 5.40 22.99 15.43
C ASP A 485 4.17 23.69 14.81
N ALA A 486 3.35 23.00 14.04
CA ALA A 486 2.26 23.61 13.31
C ALA A 486 0.89 23.19 13.84
N ASP A 487 -0.03 24.16 13.92
CA ASP A 487 -1.45 23.89 14.10
C ASP A 487 -1.97 22.97 12.98
N MET A 488 -2.57 21.84 13.37
CA MET A 488 -3.11 20.85 12.45
C MET A 488 -4.58 21.09 12.10
N TYR A 489 -5.23 22.01 12.79
CA TYR A 489 -6.62 22.36 12.52
C TYR A 489 -6.75 23.08 11.16
N GLY A 490 -7.76 22.69 10.39
CA GLY A 490 -8.00 23.21 9.04
C GLY A 490 -7.05 22.69 7.96
N LYS A 491 -6.18 21.70 8.28
CA LYS A 491 -5.32 21.05 7.29
C LYS A 491 -5.93 19.74 6.82
N LEU A 492 -6.00 19.57 5.52
CA LEU A 492 -6.55 18.37 4.90
C LEU A 492 -5.68 17.13 5.20
N PHE A 493 -6.31 16.08 5.74
CA PHE A 493 -5.75 14.74 5.86
C PHE A 493 -6.12 13.86 4.66
N GLY A 494 -7.39 13.86 4.28
CA GLY A 494 -7.96 13.05 3.23
C GLY A 494 -9.48 13.21 3.17
N TYR A 495 -10.14 12.33 2.46
CA TYR A 495 -11.59 12.39 2.24
C TYR A 495 -12.27 11.11 2.73
N ALA A 496 -13.43 11.26 3.36
CA ALA A 496 -14.30 10.16 3.80
C ALA A 496 -15.73 10.37 3.30
N PRO A 497 -16.55 9.32 3.25
CA PRO A 497 -17.96 9.47 2.93
C PRO A 497 -18.64 10.47 3.84
N ARG A 498 -19.51 11.31 3.27
CA ARG A 498 -20.24 12.34 4.02
C ARG A 498 -20.89 11.77 5.28
N TYR A 499 -20.71 12.45 6.41
CA TYR A 499 -21.17 12.04 7.72
C TYR A 499 -20.64 10.68 8.22
N ALA A 500 -19.39 10.34 7.85
CA ALA A 500 -18.74 9.10 8.30
C ALA A 500 -18.62 9.05 9.83
N GLU A 501 -18.40 10.19 10.49
CA GLU A 501 -18.31 10.34 11.94
C GLU A 501 -19.58 9.87 12.70
N TYR A 502 -20.76 9.92 12.08
CA TYR A 502 -21.99 9.37 12.64
C TYR A 502 -22.14 7.85 12.42
N LYS A 503 -21.32 7.26 11.57
CA LYS A 503 -21.43 5.85 11.13
C LYS A 503 -20.33 4.97 11.70
N PHE A 504 -19.30 5.58 12.28
CA PHE A 504 -18.11 4.90 12.77
C PHE A 504 -17.69 5.48 14.12
N SER A 505 -17.15 4.61 14.99
CA SER A 505 -16.51 5.02 16.24
C SER A 505 -15.13 4.41 16.33
N LYS A 506 -14.12 5.23 16.61
CA LYS A 506 -12.73 4.78 16.79
C LYS A 506 -12.49 4.21 18.18
N ASN A 507 -11.50 3.30 18.30
CA ASN A 507 -11.03 2.86 19.60
C ASN A 507 -10.21 3.98 20.25
N ILE A 508 -10.49 4.27 21.52
CA ILE A 508 -9.90 5.41 22.22
C ILE A 508 -9.12 4.94 23.45
N ILE A 509 -7.98 5.58 23.72
CA ILE A 509 -7.22 5.42 24.95
C ILE A 509 -7.37 6.68 25.79
N THR A 510 -7.54 6.50 27.09
CA THR A 510 -7.76 7.60 28.05
C THR A 510 -6.83 7.49 29.27
N GLY A 511 -6.72 8.57 30.02
CA GLY A 511 -5.98 8.60 31.28
C GLY A 511 -4.46 8.45 31.11
N LEU A 512 -3.81 7.85 32.08
CA LEU A 512 -2.35 7.66 32.14
C LEU A 512 -1.79 6.75 31.02
N LEU A 513 -2.63 5.95 30.39
CA LEU A 513 -2.27 5.11 29.26
C LEU A 513 -1.84 5.92 28.02
N ARG A 514 -2.18 7.21 27.97
CA ARG A 514 -1.71 8.15 26.93
C ARG A 514 -0.25 8.56 27.09
N GLY A 515 0.30 8.40 28.28
CA GLY A 515 1.63 8.92 28.65
C GLY A 515 2.45 7.93 29.47
N SER A 516 2.47 8.10 30.81
CA SER A 516 3.35 7.37 31.73
C SER A 516 3.12 5.85 31.73
N LEU A 517 1.92 5.37 31.43
CA LEU A 517 1.58 3.96 31.30
C LEU A 517 1.41 3.52 29.82
N GLY A 518 2.05 4.19 28.88
CA GLY A 518 1.96 3.86 27.46
C GLY A 518 2.48 2.46 27.10
N ASN A 519 3.34 1.88 27.93
CA ASN A 519 3.82 0.50 27.82
C ASN A 519 2.75 -0.56 28.14
N TRP A 520 1.59 -0.16 28.67
CA TRP A 520 0.44 -1.04 28.91
C TRP A 520 -0.48 -1.19 27.68
N THR A 521 -0.13 -0.60 26.55
CA THR A 521 -0.96 -0.63 25.34
C THR A 521 -0.14 -0.88 24.08
N PHE A 522 -0.77 -1.45 23.06
CA PHE A 522 -0.21 -1.56 21.70
C PHE A 522 -0.54 -0.33 20.83
N ALA A 523 -0.90 0.80 21.44
CA ALA A 523 -1.18 2.01 20.70
C ALA A 523 0.10 2.57 20.08
N ARG A 524 -0.03 3.06 18.85
CA ARG A 524 1.04 3.79 18.20
C ARG A 524 0.90 5.28 18.44
N ARG A 525 2.02 5.98 18.49
CA ARG A 525 2.09 7.43 18.41
C ARG A 525 2.23 7.82 16.95
N ILE A 526 1.43 8.80 16.55
CA ILE A 526 1.46 9.36 15.21
C ILE A 526 2.26 10.65 15.28
N SER A 527 3.40 10.67 14.61
CA SER A 527 4.28 11.85 14.49
C SER A 527 4.05 12.61 13.20
N ASP A 528 3.60 11.93 12.14
CA ASP A 528 3.29 12.52 10.84
C ASP A 528 1.85 12.16 10.42
N PRO A 529 0.88 13.08 10.59
CA PRO A 529 -0.51 12.88 10.21
C PRO A 529 -0.74 13.17 8.71
N ASN A 530 0.10 12.62 7.85
CA ASN A 530 -0.10 12.63 6.40
C ASN A 530 -0.58 11.27 5.92
N LEU A 531 -1.49 11.26 4.95
CA LEU A 531 -1.95 10.04 4.31
C LEU A 531 -0.87 9.54 3.34
N ASN A 532 0.03 8.73 3.86
CA ASN A 532 1.17 8.16 3.13
C ASN A 532 1.34 6.66 3.43
N ALA A 533 2.24 6.01 2.72
CA ALA A 533 2.54 4.59 2.89
C ALA A 533 2.96 4.24 4.33
N ALA A 534 3.76 5.10 4.98
CA ALA A 534 4.23 4.90 6.36
C ALA A 534 3.09 4.94 7.38
N LEU A 535 2.07 5.79 7.18
CA LEU A 535 0.89 5.82 8.04
C LEU A 535 0.07 4.53 7.92
N LEU A 536 -0.06 4.00 6.72
CA LEU A 536 -0.86 2.80 6.43
C LEU A 536 -0.14 1.50 6.81
N GLU A 537 1.18 1.52 6.92
CA GLU A 537 1.97 0.37 7.35
C GLU A 537 1.77 0.08 8.83
N VAL A 538 1.66 -1.21 9.18
CA VAL A 538 1.62 -1.64 10.58
C VAL A 538 3.05 -1.63 11.13
N PRO A 539 3.42 -0.70 12.02
CA PRO A 539 4.75 -0.66 12.60
C PRO A 539 4.93 -1.77 13.64
N GLN A 540 6.18 -2.08 13.98
CA GLN A 540 6.47 -2.88 15.16
C GLN A 540 6.29 -2.01 16.42
N VAL A 541 5.27 -2.32 17.22
CA VAL A 541 4.99 -1.62 18.48
C VAL A 541 5.80 -2.29 19.59
N ASN A 542 6.91 -1.66 20.00
CA ASN A 542 7.86 -2.23 20.96
C ASN A 542 7.55 -1.86 22.42
N ASN A 543 6.80 -0.78 22.68
CA ASN A 543 6.58 -0.23 24.01
C ASN A 543 6.19 -1.24 25.10
N PRO A 544 5.29 -2.24 24.85
CA PRO A 544 4.92 -3.20 25.88
C PRO A 544 5.97 -4.28 26.14
N PHE A 545 6.94 -4.47 25.23
CA PHE A 545 7.92 -5.55 25.35
C PHE A 545 9.10 -5.16 26.26
N ALA A 546 9.64 -6.14 26.95
CA ALA A 546 10.84 -5.92 27.78
C ALA A 546 12.06 -5.62 26.93
N VAL A 547 12.14 -6.22 25.74
CA VAL A 547 13.16 -5.92 24.72
C VAL A 547 12.57 -4.93 23.75
N GLN A 548 13.05 -3.69 23.75
CA GLN A 548 12.50 -2.61 22.92
C GLN A 548 13.23 -2.43 21.58
N ASP A 549 14.28 -3.21 21.34
CA ASP A 549 14.99 -3.20 20.07
C ASP A 549 14.06 -3.52 18.91
N GLU A 550 14.06 -2.69 17.86
CA GLU A 550 13.22 -2.86 16.67
C GLU A 550 13.59 -4.07 15.83
N ASP A 551 14.84 -4.48 15.93
CA ASP A 551 15.37 -5.58 15.15
C ASP A 551 15.02 -6.95 15.73
N THR A 552 14.73 -7.02 17.03
CA THR A 552 14.40 -8.29 17.68
C THR A 552 12.96 -8.70 17.39
N ASP A 553 12.77 -9.95 16.95
CA ASP A 553 11.45 -10.56 16.76
C ASP A 553 10.70 -10.66 18.09
N LYS A 554 9.41 -10.33 18.08
CA LYS A 554 8.59 -10.26 19.30
C LYS A 554 7.68 -11.49 19.50
N PHE A 555 7.59 -12.36 18.50
CA PHE A 555 6.71 -13.51 18.53
C PHE A 555 7.47 -14.79 18.20
N ILE A 556 7.17 -15.85 18.92
CA ILE A 556 7.60 -17.21 18.62
C ILE A 556 6.34 -17.99 18.28
N VAL A 557 6.30 -18.60 17.10
CA VAL A 557 5.13 -19.35 16.64
C VAL A 557 5.52 -20.72 16.16
N TRP A 558 4.74 -21.71 16.58
CA TRP A 558 4.72 -23.03 16.01
C TRP A 558 3.47 -23.20 15.16
N PHE A 559 3.66 -23.67 13.94
CA PHE A 559 2.61 -24.01 13.00
C PHE A 559 2.65 -25.50 12.72
N SER A 560 1.50 -26.14 12.76
CA SER A 560 1.28 -27.48 12.21
C SER A 560 0.41 -27.32 10.95
N ASN A 561 1.05 -27.44 9.81
CA ASN A 561 0.41 -27.30 8.50
C ASN A 561 -0.08 -28.67 8.05
N GLU A 562 -1.38 -28.96 8.20
CA GLU A 562 -2.00 -30.18 7.70
C GLU A 562 -2.36 -30.00 6.22
N ILE A 563 -1.62 -30.70 5.35
CA ILE A 563 -1.82 -30.63 3.89
C ILE A 563 -2.05 -32.04 3.35
N ARG A 564 -3.29 -32.32 2.93
CA ARG A 564 -3.64 -33.58 2.28
C ARG A 564 -3.86 -33.34 0.80
N ALA A 565 -3.04 -33.98 -0.02
CA ALA A 565 -3.04 -33.85 -1.46
C ALA A 565 -3.60 -35.11 -2.12
N LEU A 566 -4.53 -34.94 -3.06
CA LEU A 566 -4.87 -35.96 -4.05
C LEU A 566 -4.21 -35.56 -5.36
N ARG A 567 -3.23 -36.36 -5.82
CA ARG A 567 -2.43 -36.06 -6.99
C ARG A 567 -2.56 -37.13 -8.07
N PRO A 568 -2.55 -36.77 -9.35
CA PRO A 568 -2.49 -37.70 -10.47
C PRO A 568 -1.07 -38.25 -10.63
N MET A 569 -0.59 -38.96 -9.60
CA MET A 569 0.74 -39.56 -9.55
C MET A 569 0.64 -40.98 -9.05
N PRO A 570 1.46 -41.95 -9.56
CA PRO A 570 1.53 -43.27 -9.00
C PRO A 570 2.11 -43.21 -7.60
N PHE A 571 1.64 -44.09 -6.68
CA PHE A 571 2.17 -44.15 -5.33
C PHE A 571 3.62 -44.73 -5.32
N PHE A 572 3.87 -45.74 -6.15
CA PHE A 572 5.19 -46.29 -6.42
C PHE A 572 5.48 -46.20 -7.92
N GLY A 573 6.60 -45.58 -8.28
CA GLY A 573 7.08 -45.52 -9.65
C GLY A 573 7.77 -46.80 -10.07
N THR A 574 7.01 -47.86 -10.37
CA THR A 574 7.61 -49.06 -10.98
C THR A 574 7.85 -48.81 -12.46
N PRO A 575 9.07 -49.04 -12.98
CA PRO A 575 9.32 -48.92 -14.41
C PRO A 575 8.40 -49.89 -15.17
N SER A 576 7.59 -49.36 -16.07
CA SER A 576 6.83 -50.16 -17.05
C SER A 576 7.55 -50.05 -18.38
N ILE A 577 7.95 -51.17 -18.95
CA ILE A 577 8.49 -51.28 -20.29
C ILE A 577 7.34 -51.29 -21.28
#